data_6406454d1e144ba75f7f090a8c5e6717
#
_entry.id   6406454d1e144ba75f7f090a8c5e6717
#
_cell.length_a   1.000
_cell.length_b   1.000
_cell.length_c   1.000
_cell.angle_alpha   90.00
_cell.angle_beta   90.00
_cell.angle_gamma   90.00
#
_symmetry.space_group_name_H-M   'P 1'
#
loop_
_entity.id
_entity.type
_entity.pdbx_description
1 polymer ?
#
loop_
_entity_poly.entity_id
_entity_poly.type
_entity_poly.pdbx_seq_one_letter_code
_entity_poly.pdbx_strand_id
1 'polypeptide(L)'
;MLITRFLEKYEYVRTQKLFRECFGNDEEYISELYGELDGENECTGTIRSHVIAVIENMSGEILSMVHYKPMTALYGTEPVKVGYIMDVATKKDFRHRGMMDELMAAVEERLKAEGDPWCFLVPVDKEIYRHLGYIHDWSFNKGEGDLLDADEGLTDCSAKLLNAGEFKKPDGLFDIGQP
;
A
#
# COMPACT_ATOMS: atom_id res chain seq x y z
N MET A 1 10.85 23.02 -7.84
CA MET A 1 11.62 21.94 -7.19
C MET A 1 10.64 20.97 -6.56
N LEU A 2 10.81 19.68 -6.78
CA LEU A 2 9.97 18.63 -6.17
C LEU A 2 10.61 18.12 -4.89
N ILE A 3 9.79 17.74 -3.93
CA ILE A 3 10.20 17.15 -2.66
C ILE A 3 9.36 15.90 -2.44
N THR A 4 10.04 14.77 -2.20
CA THR A 4 9.40 13.51 -1.82
C THR A 4 9.59 13.30 -0.33
N ARG A 5 8.49 13.12 0.40
CA ARG A 5 8.53 12.89 1.85
C ARG A 5 7.25 12.24 2.37
N PHE A 6 7.37 11.65 3.55
CA PHE A 6 6.20 11.28 4.33
C PHE A 6 5.45 12.53 4.78
N LEU A 7 4.13 12.46 4.73
CA LEU A 7 3.27 13.53 5.23
C LEU A 7 3.06 13.36 6.73
N GLU A 8 2.94 14.50 7.41
CA GLU A 8 2.44 14.53 8.77
C GLU A 8 0.91 14.33 8.76
N LYS A 9 0.38 13.78 9.83
CA LYS A 9 -1.05 13.43 9.95
C LYS A 9 -1.98 14.60 9.55
N TYR A 10 -1.71 15.80 10.02
CA TYR A 10 -2.51 16.98 9.69
C TYR A 10 -2.48 17.39 8.21
N GLU A 11 -1.55 16.83 7.44
CA GLU A 11 -1.42 17.09 6.00
C GLU A 11 -2.23 16.11 5.14
N TYR A 12 -2.69 15.00 5.71
CA TYR A 12 -3.36 13.94 4.94
C TYR A 12 -4.59 14.45 4.18
N VAL A 13 -5.35 15.34 4.77
CA VAL A 13 -6.50 15.97 4.12
C VAL A 13 -6.16 16.64 2.77
N ARG A 14 -4.91 17.05 2.59
CA ARG A 14 -4.44 17.69 1.34
C ARG A 14 -4.41 16.70 0.18
N THR A 15 -4.29 15.40 0.44
CA THR A 15 -4.26 14.36 -0.59
C THR A 15 -5.64 14.07 -1.17
N GLN A 16 -6.73 14.44 -0.49
CA GLN A 16 -8.10 14.22 -0.96
C GLN A 16 -8.37 14.82 -2.35
N LYS A 17 -7.75 15.97 -2.66
CA LYS A 17 -7.91 16.60 -3.97
C LYS A 17 -7.37 15.69 -5.07
N LEU A 18 -6.14 15.19 -4.91
CA LEU A 18 -5.53 14.28 -5.88
C LEU A 18 -6.26 12.95 -5.94
N PHE A 19 -6.74 12.47 -4.78
CA PHE A 19 -7.57 11.27 -4.70
C PHE A 19 -8.80 11.40 -5.62
N ARG A 20 -9.59 12.46 -5.44
CA ARG A 20 -10.79 12.71 -6.25
C ARG A 20 -10.48 12.87 -7.75
N GLU A 21 -9.37 13.53 -8.08
CA GLU A 21 -8.93 13.69 -9.48
C GLU A 21 -8.60 12.34 -10.14
N CYS A 22 -8.09 11.35 -9.39
CA CYS A 22 -7.62 10.08 -9.92
C CYS A 22 -8.63 8.93 -9.81
N PHE A 23 -9.41 8.89 -8.71
CA PHE A 23 -10.29 7.75 -8.37
C PHE A 23 -11.78 8.10 -8.36
N GLY A 24 -12.13 9.40 -8.42
CA GLY A 24 -13.51 9.86 -8.40
C GLY A 24 -13.96 10.31 -7.02
N ASN A 25 -15.27 10.61 -6.91
CA ASN A 25 -15.89 11.22 -5.73
C ASN A 25 -16.75 10.21 -4.98
N ASP A 26 -16.18 9.09 -4.59
CA ASP A 26 -16.81 8.17 -3.65
C ASP A 26 -16.64 8.72 -2.22
N GLU A 27 -17.62 9.49 -1.76
CA GLU A 27 -17.55 10.18 -0.48
C GLU A 27 -17.60 9.21 0.70
N GLU A 28 -18.24 8.05 0.56
CA GLU A 28 -18.26 7.02 1.61
C GLU A 28 -16.87 6.44 1.80
N TYR A 29 -16.24 5.98 0.72
CA TYR A 29 -14.86 5.48 0.75
C TYR A 29 -13.87 6.56 1.23
N ILE A 30 -14.00 7.79 0.75
CA ILE A 30 -13.13 8.91 1.17
C ILE A 30 -13.28 9.17 2.67
N SER A 31 -14.50 9.16 3.19
CA SER A 31 -14.75 9.38 4.62
C SER A 31 -14.16 8.26 5.48
N GLU A 32 -14.29 7.02 5.05
CA GLU A 32 -13.70 5.86 5.74
C GLU A 32 -12.17 5.91 5.72
N LEU A 33 -11.57 6.08 4.54
CA LEU A 33 -10.12 6.14 4.36
C LEU A 33 -9.49 7.25 5.20
N TYR A 34 -10.04 8.46 5.16
CA TYR A 34 -9.47 9.59 5.88
C TYR A 34 -9.84 9.58 7.36
N GLY A 35 -10.93 8.94 7.74
CA GLY A 35 -11.24 8.63 9.15
C GLY A 35 -10.23 7.67 9.75
N GLU A 36 -9.81 6.63 9.01
CA GLU A 36 -8.73 5.73 9.42
C GLU A 36 -7.38 6.46 9.52
N LEU A 37 -7.08 7.35 8.58
CA LEU A 37 -5.86 8.15 8.57
C LEU A 37 -5.78 9.11 9.77
N ASP A 38 -6.90 9.68 10.20
CA ASP A 38 -6.98 10.57 11.35
C ASP A 38 -6.81 9.87 12.71
N GLY A 39 -7.02 8.58 12.75
CA GLY A 39 -6.56 7.68 13.83
C GLY A 39 -7.09 7.99 15.22
N GLU A 40 -8.35 8.40 15.37
CA GLU A 40 -9.01 8.55 16.68
C GLU A 40 -9.61 7.23 17.22
N ASN A 41 -9.50 6.13 16.50
CA ASN A 41 -9.95 4.83 17.00
C ASN A 41 -8.89 4.17 17.90
N GLU A 42 -8.71 4.74 19.09
CA GLU A 42 -7.89 4.12 20.14
C GLU A 42 -8.45 2.76 20.64
N CYS A 43 -9.70 2.44 20.30
CA CYS A 43 -10.37 1.24 20.81
C CYS A 43 -10.06 -0.05 20.05
N THR A 44 -9.46 -0.01 18.86
CA THR A 44 -9.28 -1.22 18.03
C THR A 44 -7.82 -1.63 17.80
N GLY A 45 -6.85 -0.89 18.35
CA GLY A 45 -5.42 -1.16 18.04
C GLY A 45 -5.10 -1.03 16.55
N THR A 46 -5.92 -0.32 15.81
CA THR A 46 -5.87 -0.25 14.34
C THR A 46 -4.59 0.44 13.90
N ILE A 47 -3.85 -0.26 13.14
CA ILE A 47 -2.57 0.09 12.56
C ILE A 47 -2.76 1.33 11.69
N ARG A 48 -1.99 2.38 11.97
CA ARG A 48 -2.10 3.68 11.30
C ARG A 48 -1.65 3.57 9.86
N SER A 49 -2.48 4.00 8.94
CA SER A 49 -2.07 4.23 7.56
C SER A 49 -1.11 5.41 7.47
N HIS A 50 -0.19 5.35 6.52
CA HIS A 50 0.80 6.38 6.27
C HIS A 50 0.69 6.86 4.83
N VAL A 51 1.08 8.11 4.59
CA VAL A 51 1.09 8.70 3.26
C VAL A 51 2.47 9.25 2.94
N ILE A 52 2.98 8.92 1.78
CA ILE A 52 4.13 9.58 1.18
C ILE A 52 3.69 10.30 -0.09
N ALA A 53 4.26 11.47 -0.34
CA ALA A 53 3.87 12.28 -1.49
C ALA A 53 5.06 12.98 -2.15
N VAL A 54 4.93 13.21 -3.46
CA VAL A 54 5.75 14.16 -4.22
C VAL A 54 5.02 15.50 -4.23
N ILE A 55 5.66 16.53 -3.73
CA ILE A 55 5.10 17.87 -3.53
C ILE A 55 5.90 18.88 -4.32
N GLU A 56 5.21 19.79 -5.02
CA GLU A 56 5.86 20.95 -5.56
C GLU A 56 6.15 21.97 -4.47
N ASN A 57 7.43 22.29 -4.27
CA ASN A 57 7.87 23.08 -3.12
C ASN A 57 7.30 24.51 -3.06
N MET A 58 7.08 25.14 -4.22
CA MET A 58 6.62 26.54 -4.24
C MET A 58 5.11 26.67 -3.99
N SER A 59 4.32 25.81 -4.62
CA SER A 59 2.85 25.85 -4.48
C SER A 59 2.35 25.00 -3.32
N GLY A 60 3.15 24.04 -2.87
CA GLY A 60 2.74 23.02 -1.92
C GLY A 60 1.77 22.00 -2.53
N GLU A 61 1.58 21.98 -3.84
CA GLU A 61 0.67 21.06 -4.52
C GLU A 61 1.20 19.62 -4.47
N ILE A 62 0.33 18.67 -4.13
CA ILE A 62 0.64 17.24 -4.16
C ILE A 62 0.44 16.75 -5.60
N LEU A 63 1.52 16.24 -6.20
CA LEU A 63 1.53 15.79 -7.59
C LEU A 63 1.43 14.27 -7.72
N SER A 64 1.92 13.55 -6.72
CA SER A 64 1.83 12.10 -6.64
C SER A 64 1.76 11.67 -5.18
N MET A 65 1.10 10.55 -4.90
CA MET A 65 0.94 10.02 -3.56
C MET A 65 0.84 8.50 -3.57
N VAL A 66 1.20 7.90 -2.45
CA VAL A 66 0.96 6.50 -2.10
C VAL A 66 0.52 6.43 -0.66
N HIS A 67 -0.54 5.68 -0.39
CA HIS A 67 -0.91 5.28 0.95
C HIS A 67 -0.38 3.88 1.22
N TYR A 68 0.03 3.60 2.44
CA TYR A 68 0.31 2.24 2.87
C TYR A 68 -0.14 2.03 4.32
N LYS A 69 -0.53 0.80 4.61
CA LYS A 69 -1.04 0.38 5.92
C LYS A 69 -0.27 -0.87 6.35
N PRO A 70 0.44 -0.82 7.49
CA PRO A 70 0.96 -2.03 8.09
C PRO A 70 -0.20 -2.94 8.50
N MET A 71 -0.11 -4.22 8.15
CA MET A 71 -1.13 -5.22 8.44
C MET A 71 -0.49 -6.49 8.98
N THR A 72 -1.32 -7.38 9.52
CA THR A 72 -0.92 -8.75 9.82
C THR A 72 -1.69 -9.69 8.91
N ALA A 73 -0.98 -10.46 8.10
CA ALA A 73 -1.54 -11.52 7.30
C ALA A 73 -1.28 -12.87 7.97
N LEU A 74 -2.10 -13.87 7.68
CA LEU A 74 -1.83 -15.24 8.07
C LEU A 74 -1.14 -15.97 6.92
N TYR A 75 0.01 -16.55 7.19
CA TYR A 75 0.69 -17.46 6.30
C TYR A 75 0.56 -18.88 6.85
N GLY A 76 -0.40 -19.64 6.34
CA GLY A 76 -0.89 -20.83 7.02
C GLY A 76 -1.54 -20.45 8.35
N THR A 77 -0.94 -20.83 9.46
CA THR A 77 -1.39 -20.49 10.82
C THR A 77 -0.52 -19.40 11.48
N GLU A 78 0.55 -18.98 10.83
CA GLU A 78 1.52 -18.05 11.42
C GLU A 78 1.20 -16.60 11.04
N PRO A 79 1.10 -15.68 12.02
CA PRO A 79 0.92 -14.26 11.74
C PRO A 79 2.21 -13.65 11.18
N VAL A 80 2.10 -12.96 10.06
CA VAL A 80 3.21 -12.28 9.38
C VAL A 80 2.85 -10.82 9.18
N LYS A 81 3.77 -9.93 9.51
CA LYS A 81 3.62 -8.51 9.19
C LYS A 81 3.77 -8.29 7.69
N VAL A 82 2.91 -7.46 7.14
CA VAL A 82 2.90 -7.11 5.71
C VAL A 82 2.52 -5.65 5.53
N GLY A 83 3.10 -5.00 4.52
CA GLY A 83 2.68 -3.67 4.11
C GLY A 83 1.61 -3.73 3.02
N TYR A 84 0.40 -3.23 3.27
CA TYR A 84 -0.60 -3.05 2.22
C TYR A 84 -0.44 -1.67 1.58
N ILE A 85 -0.11 -1.65 0.30
CA ILE A 85 0.06 -0.44 -0.51
C ILE A 85 -1.24 -0.17 -1.25
N MET A 86 -1.75 1.04 -1.14
CA MET A 86 -3.02 1.45 -1.73
C MET A 86 -2.98 2.89 -2.22
N ASP A 87 -3.98 3.28 -2.99
CA ASP A 87 -4.22 4.65 -3.46
C ASP A 87 -2.99 5.29 -4.14
N VAL A 88 -2.31 4.50 -4.96
CA VAL A 88 -1.18 4.98 -5.76
C VAL A 88 -1.69 5.90 -6.86
N ALA A 89 -1.46 7.19 -6.72
CA ALA A 89 -1.99 8.19 -7.63
C ALA A 89 -0.92 9.18 -8.09
N THR A 90 -0.98 9.55 -9.37
CA THR A 90 -0.18 10.64 -9.95
C THR A 90 -1.07 11.51 -10.81
N LYS A 91 -0.98 12.82 -10.60
CA LYS A 91 -1.69 13.82 -11.38
C LYS A 91 -1.44 13.62 -12.87
N LYS A 92 -2.50 13.67 -13.69
CA LYS A 92 -2.47 13.29 -15.11
C LYS A 92 -1.30 13.92 -15.88
N ASP A 93 -1.09 15.21 -15.73
CA ASP A 93 -0.04 15.95 -16.47
C ASP A 93 1.38 15.68 -15.97
N PHE A 94 1.51 14.93 -14.89
CA PHE A 94 2.78 14.58 -14.25
C PHE A 94 3.12 13.08 -14.33
N ARG A 95 2.28 12.26 -14.99
CA ARG A 95 2.53 10.84 -15.21
C ARG A 95 3.75 10.61 -16.10
N HIS A 96 4.28 9.39 -16.06
CA HIS A 96 5.46 8.97 -16.84
C HIS A 96 6.74 9.78 -16.56
N ARG A 97 6.88 10.31 -15.33
CA ARG A 97 8.07 11.07 -14.89
C ARG A 97 8.80 10.39 -13.73
N GLY A 98 8.54 9.11 -13.48
CA GLY A 98 9.20 8.34 -12.41
C GLY A 98 8.73 8.61 -10.99
N MET A 99 7.71 9.48 -10.78
CA MET A 99 7.25 9.82 -9.43
C MET A 99 6.68 8.61 -8.68
N MET A 100 5.96 7.73 -9.37
CA MET A 100 5.44 6.51 -8.77
C MET A 100 6.57 5.60 -8.31
N ASP A 101 7.59 5.41 -9.13
CA ASP A 101 8.73 4.55 -8.83
C ASP A 101 9.49 5.05 -7.60
N GLU A 102 9.68 6.38 -7.49
CA GLU A 102 10.29 7.04 -6.34
C GLU A 102 9.47 6.82 -5.05
N LEU A 103 8.14 6.97 -5.12
CA LEU A 103 7.25 6.76 -3.99
C LEU A 103 7.24 5.29 -3.55
N MET A 104 7.15 4.36 -4.49
CA MET A 104 7.14 2.92 -4.21
C MET A 104 8.46 2.50 -3.55
N ALA A 105 9.59 2.97 -4.07
CA ALA A 105 10.90 2.70 -3.46
C ALA A 105 10.98 3.20 -2.01
N ALA A 106 10.50 4.41 -1.74
CA ALA A 106 10.53 4.98 -0.39
C ALA A 106 9.60 4.23 0.60
N VAL A 107 8.43 3.77 0.15
CA VAL A 107 7.54 2.92 0.97
C VAL A 107 8.23 1.59 1.26
N GLU A 108 8.81 0.93 0.25
CA GLU A 108 9.50 -0.33 0.42
C GLU A 108 10.70 -0.24 1.37
N GLU A 109 11.49 0.83 1.28
CA GLU A 109 12.59 1.09 2.23
C GLU A 109 12.08 1.26 3.65
N ARG A 110 10.96 1.96 3.83
CA ARG A 110 10.33 2.14 5.12
C ARG A 110 9.86 0.82 5.72
N LEU A 111 9.13 0.01 4.95
CA LEU A 111 8.65 -1.30 5.36
C LEU A 111 9.82 -2.24 5.71
N LYS A 112 10.90 -2.23 4.93
CA LYS A 112 12.12 -2.98 5.24
C LYS A 112 12.74 -2.55 6.57
N ALA A 113 12.80 -1.25 6.83
CA ALA A 113 13.34 -0.71 8.08
C ALA A 113 12.46 -1.06 9.30
N GLU A 114 11.16 -1.24 9.10
CA GLU A 114 10.20 -1.70 10.12
C GLU A 114 10.20 -3.22 10.32
N GLY A 115 10.96 -3.94 9.49
CA GLY A 115 11.11 -5.40 9.57
C GLY A 115 10.00 -6.17 8.86
N ASP A 116 9.22 -5.49 8.01
CA ASP A 116 8.17 -6.14 7.23
C ASP A 116 8.78 -6.95 6.09
N PRO A 117 8.59 -8.28 6.06
CA PRO A 117 9.19 -9.11 5.01
C PRO A 117 8.50 -8.97 3.66
N TRP A 118 7.25 -8.52 3.62
CA TRP A 118 6.41 -8.47 2.44
C TRP A 118 5.68 -7.16 2.30
N CYS A 119 5.38 -6.78 1.07
CA CYS A 119 4.32 -5.83 0.76
C CYS A 119 3.45 -6.37 -0.36
N PHE A 120 2.20 -5.89 -0.42
CA PHE A 120 1.26 -6.23 -1.47
C PHE A 120 0.37 -5.05 -1.83
N LEU A 121 -0.25 -5.14 -2.98
CA LEU A 121 -1.25 -4.19 -3.47
C LEU A 121 -2.30 -4.92 -4.32
N VAL A 122 -3.46 -4.30 -4.47
CA VAL A 122 -4.52 -4.74 -5.39
C VAL A 122 -4.45 -3.83 -6.62
N PRO A 123 -3.87 -4.30 -7.73
CA PRO A 123 -3.63 -3.44 -8.89
C PRO A 123 -4.87 -3.30 -9.75
N VAL A 124 -5.11 -2.10 -10.28
CA VAL A 124 -6.06 -1.90 -11.40
C VAL A 124 -5.53 -2.56 -12.69
N ASP A 125 -4.21 -2.44 -12.90
CA ASP A 125 -3.48 -3.09 -13.98
C ASP A 125 -2.14 -3.60 -13.43
N LYS A 126 -1.99 -4.92 -13.42
CA LYS A 126 -0.81 -5.60 -12.89
C LYS A 126 0.49 -5.27 -13.63
N GLU A 127 0.41 -4.93 -14.92
CA GLU A 127 1.59 -4.62 -15.72
C GLU A 127 2.29 -3.34 -15.27
N ILE A 128 1.55 -2.43 -14.61
CA ILE A 128 2.11 -1.18 -14.06
C ILE A 128 3.21 -1.45 -13.01
N TYR A 129 3.09 -2.55 -12.25
CA TYR A 129 3.99 -2.85 -11.12
C TYR A 129 5.05 -3.92 -11.43
N ARG A 130 4.97 -4.55 -12.61
CA ARG A 130 5.89 -5.63 -12.98
C ARG A 130 7.36 -5.20 -12.97
N HIS A 131 7.65 -4.02 -13.51
CA HIS A 131 9.03 -3.49 -13.58
C HIS A 131 9.60 -3.14 -12.19
N LEU A 132 8.76 -3.00 -11.18
CA LEU A 132 9.15 -2.80 -9.78
C LEU A 132 9.40 -4.13 -9.04
N GLY A 133 9.22 -5.27 -9.71
CA GLY A 133 9.46 -6.61 -9.15
C GLY A 133 8.27 -7.20 -8.39
N TYR A 134 7.06 -6.68 -8.62
CA TYR A 134 5.84 -7.28 -8.08
C TYR A 134 5.43 -8.50 -8.90
N ILE A 135 5.07 -9.59 -8.21
CA ILE A 135 4.57 -10.84 -8.77
C ILE A 135 3.05 -10.85 -8.63
N HIS A 136 2.35 -11.31 -9.67
CA HIS A 136 0.89 -11.13 -9.82
C HIS A 136 0.06 -12.39 -9.59
N ASP A 137 0.69 -13.49 -9.21
CA ASP A 137 0.01 -14.79 -9.08
C ASP A 137 -0.43 -15.06 -7.63
N TRP A 138 -0.79 -14.00 -6.91
CA TRP A 138 -1.21 -14.07 -5.52
C TRP A 138 -2.70 -13.77 -5.39
N SER A 139 -3.35 -14.50 -4.49
CA SER A 139 -4.69 -14.21 -4.05
C SER A 139 -4.79 -14.35 -2.54
N PHE A 140 -5.62 -13.56 -1.90
CA PHE A 140 -5.91 -13.67 -0.49
C PHE A 140 -7.41 -13.58 -0.23
N ASN A 141 -7.84 -14.18 0.87
CA ASN A 141 -9.22 -14.02 1.35
C ASN A 141 -9.32 -12.72 2.12
N LYS A 142 -10.25 -11.87 1.71
CA LYS A 142 -10.63 -10.68 2.46
C LYS A 142 -11.73 -11.07 3.42
N GLY A 143 -11.38 -11.35 4.68
CA GLY A 143 -12.34 -11.59 5.75
C GLY A 143 -12.59 -10.33 6.55
N GLU A 144 -13.82 -10.05 6.90
CA GLU A 144 -14.19 -9.13 7.97
C GLU A 144 -14.35 -9.94 9.26
N GLY A 145 -13.46 -9.70 10.24
CA GLY A 145 -13.63 -10.23 11.60
C GLY A 145 -13.25 -11.70 11.78
N ASP A 146 -13.35 -12.14 13.03
CA ASP A 146 -12.95 -13.46 13.49
C ASP A 146 -13.60 -14.62 12.71
N LEU A 147 -12.74 -15.38 12.04
CA LEU A 147 -13.02 -16.58 11.27
C LEU A 147 -13.46 -16.36 9.81
N LEU A 148 -12.48 -16.64 8.94
CA LEU A 148 -12.62 -16.75 7.51
C LEU A 148 -13.70 -17.79 7.13
N ASP A 149 -14.86 -17.34 6.70
CA ASP A 149 -15.74 -18.19 5.91
C ASP A 149 -15.11 -18.36 4.53
N ALA A 150 -14.80 -19.60 4.18
CA ALA A 150 -14.04 -19.99 2.98
C ALA A 150 -14.73 -19.67 1.64
N ASP A 151 -15.87 -18.99 1.66
CA ASP A 151 -16.70 -18.68 0.49
C ASP A 151 -16.70 -17.18 0.08
N GLU A 152 -16.01 -16.31 0.81
CA GLU A 152 -15.81 -14.92 0.37
C GLU A 152 -14.66 -14.85 -0.62
N GLY A 153 -14.94 -14.38 -1.83
CA GLY A 153 -14.09 -14.49 -3.01
C GLY A 153 -12.64 -14.08 -2.83
N LEU A 154 -11.74 -14.85 -3.45
CA LEU A 154 -10.32 -14.54 -3.54
C LEU A 154 -10.12 -13.19 -4.24
N THR A 155 -9.33 -12.32 -3.64
CA THR A 155 -8.91 -11.06 -4.26
C THR A 155 -7.52 -11.24 -4.87
N ASP A 156 -7.42 -11.06 -6.17
CA ASP A 156 -6.13 -11.08 -6.86
C ASP A 156 -5.27 -9.90 -6.43
N CYS A 157 -4.05 -10.19 -6.04
CA CYS A 157 -3.10 -9.15 -5.62
C CYS A 157 -1.72 -9.33 -6.25
N SER A 158 -0.92 -8.29 -6.14
CA SER A 158 0.49 -8.30 -6.51
C SER A 158 1.33 -8.13 -5.26
N ALA A 159 2.29 -9.02 -5.06
CA ALA A 159 3.13 -9.02 -3.87
C ALA A 159 4.61 -8.95 -4.21
N LYS A 160 5.40 -8.42 -3.28
CA LYS A 160 6.85 -8.33 -3.37
C LYS A 160 7.50 -8.71 -2.05
N LEU A 161 8.48 -9.60 -2.10
CA LEU A 161 9.32 -9.95 -0.96
C LEU A 161 10.36 -8.83 -0.74
N LEU A 162 10.39 -8.26 0.45
CA LEU A 162 11.27 -7.14 0.81
C LEU A 162 12.55 -7.59 1.53
N ASN A 163 12.44 -8.56 2.44
CA ASN A 163 13.53 -9.07 3.28
C ASN A 163 13.67 -10.59 3.13
N ALA A 164 14.45 -11.03 2.15
CA ALA A 164 14.64 -12.47 1.88
C ALA A 164 15.44 -13.23 2.97
N GLY A 165 16.17 -12.51 3.85
CA GLY A 165 17.11 -13.14 4.79
C GLY A 165 16.50 -13.71 6.09
N GLU A 166 15.34 -13.24 6.49
CA GLU A 166 14.72 -13.62 7.78
C GLU A 166 13.48 -14.50 7.63
N PHE A 167 12.95 -14.63 6.43
CA PHE A 167 11.74 -15.39 6.19
C PHE A 167 12.08 -16.84 5.89
N LYS A 168 11.89 -17.72 6.87
CA LYS A 168 11.88 -19.17 6.63
C LYS A 168 10.61 -19.51 5.86
N LYS A 169 10.77 -19.83 4.57
CA LYS A 169 9.71 -20.37 3.74
C LYS A 169 9.10 -21.58 4.46
N PRO A 170 7.81 -21.54 4.85
CA PRO A 170 7.15 -22.75 5.33
C PRO A 170 7.09 -23.79 4.21
N ASP A 171 7.38 -25.03 4.53
CA ASP A 171 7.35 -26.12 3.57
C ASP A 171 5.94 -26.24 2.93
N GLY A 172 5.83 -26.04 1.64
CA GLY A 172 4.70 -26.49 0.84
C GLY A 172 3.82 -25.46 0.14
N LEU A 173 3.98 -24.16 0.35
CA LEU A 173 3.24 -23.15 -0.41
C LEU A 173 4.20 -22.08 -0.94
N PHE A 174 4.27 -21.90 -2.24
CA PHE A 174 5.05 -20.92 -3.01
C PHE A 174 6.43 -21.40 -3.47
N ASP A 175 6.45 -22.07 -4.60
CA ASP A 175 7.61 -22.07 -5.47
C ASP A 175 7.64 -20.73 -6.21
N ILE A 176 8.25 -19.72 -5.57
CA ILE A 176 8.63 -18.51 -6.29
C ILE A 176 9.82 -18.93 -7.13
N GLY A 177 9.56 -19.29 -8.39
CA GLY A 177 10.62 -19.61 -9.35
C GLY A 177 11.68 -18.52 -9.26
N GLN A 178 12.89 -18.91 -8.90
CA GLN A 178 14.05 -18.03 -9.01
C GLN A 178 14.24 -17.67 -10.49
N PRO A 179 14.67 -16.42 -10.79
CA PRO A 179 14.95 -16.00 -12.16
C PRO A 179 16.05 -16.82 -12.82
#